data_65339e0fdc7ea149679300432e3a2376
#
_entry.id   65339e0fdc7ea149679300432e3a2376
#
_cell.length_a   1.000
_cell.length_b   1.000
_cell.length_c   1.000
_cell.angle_alpha   90.00
_cell.angle_beta   90.00
_cell.angle_gamma   90.00
#
_symmetry.space_group_name_H-M   'P 1'
#
loop_
_entity.id
_entity.type
_entity.pdbx_description
1 polymer ?
#
loop_
_entity_poly.entity_id
_entity_poly.type
_entity_poly.pdbx_seq_one_letter_code
_entity_poly.pdbx_strand_id
1 'polypeptide(L)'
;MIDTHSHIYAEEFDADRMEAIERARQAGVEALILPDIDSESRDRMFQLVTELPDYCFPLGGLHPTSVNDNPRWREELDMVERLLQNPPSKLYGVGEIGLDLYWSRDYYKEQREVLHAQLEMALQYDLPVA
;
A
#
# COMPACT_ATOMS: atom_id res chain seq x y z
N MET A 1 -11.94 -16.56 -5.01
CA MET A 1 -12.17 -15.30 -4.24
C MET A 1 -10.93 -14.44 -4.35
N ILE A 2 -11.08 -13.10 -4.41
CA ILE A 2 -9.94 -12.17 -4.35
C ILE A 2 -10.02 -11.42 -3.02
N ASP A 3 -8.92 -11.41 -2.27
CA ASP A 3 -8.76 -10.52 -1.12
C ASP A 3 -8.21 -9.19 -1.64
N THR A 4 -9.03 -8.15 -1.57
CA THR A 4 -8.71 -6.84 -2.17
C THR A 4 -7.93 -5.91 -1.23
N HIS A 5 -7.61 -6.36 -0.01
CA HIS A 5 -6.90 -5.53 0.96
C HIS A 5 -6.16 -6.39 2.00
N SER A 6 -4.87 -6.66 1.77
CA SER A 6 -4.07 -7.47 2.68
C SER A 6 -2.67 -6.90 2.86
N HIS A 7 -2.27 -6.71 4.12
CA HIS A 7 -0.90 -6.35 4.50
C HIS A 7 -0.08 -7.57 4.95
N ILE A 8 -0.28 -8.72 4.31
CA ILE A 8 0.42 -9.99 4.64
C ILE A 8 1.95 -9.89 4.56
N TYR A 9 2.47 -8.84 3.92
CA TYR A 9 3.90 -8.54 3.85
C TYR A 9 4.46 -7.91 5.14
N ALA A 10 3.61 -7.46 6.07
CA ALA A 10 4.02 -6.84 7.32
C ALA A 10 4.85 -7.78 8.21
N GLU A 11 5.70 -7.19 9.07
CA GLU A 11 6.65 -7.95 9.88
C GLU A 11 5.98 -8.91 10.87
N GLU A 12 4.76 -8.62 11.28
CA GLU A 12 3.95 -9.49 12.14
C GLU A 12 3.76 -10.89 11.56
N PHE A 13 3.87 -11.03 10.23
CA PHE A 13 3.77 -12.31 9.54
C PHE A 13 5.12 -12.97 9.24
N ASP A 14 6.24 -12.41 9.66
CA ASP A 14 7.57 -12.96 9.32
C ASP A 14 7.74 -14.42 9.75
N ALA A 15 7.13 -14.84 10.85
CA ALA A 15 7.25 -16.19 11.36
C ALA A 15 6.43 -17.23 10.57
N ASP A 16 5.29 -16.85 9.95
CA ASP A 16 4.34 -17.80 9.35
C ASP A 16 3.67 -17.30 8.06
N ARG A 17 4.23 -16.27 7.40
CA ARG A 17 3.66 -15.65 6.19
C ARG A 17 3.27 -16.67 5.12
N MET A 18 4.16 -17.56 4.75
CA MET A 18 3.91 -18.54 3.70
C MET A 18 2.85 -19.56 4.10
N GLU A 19 2.79 -19.92 5.38
CA GLU A 19 1.74 -20.79 5.91
C GLU A 19 0.38 -20.10 5.92
N ALA A 20 0.33 -18.81 6.25
CA ALA A 20 -0.89 -17.98 6.18
C ALA A 20 -1.40 -17.88 4.73
N ILE A 21 -0.51 -17.65 3.76
CA ILE A 21 -0.84 -17.61 2.34
C ILE A 21 -1.36 -18.97 1.86
N GLU A 22 -0.74 -20.05 2.28
CA GLU A 22 -1.19 -21.40 1.91
C GLU A 22 -2.58 -21.71 2.48
N ARG A 23 -2.87 -21.32 3.73
CA ARG A 23 -4.22 -21.41 4.31
C ARG A 23 -5.24 -20.59 3.51
N ALA A 24 -4.87 -19.40 3.06
CA ALA A 24 -5.71 -18.55 2.23
C ALA A 24 -6.03 -19.22 0.88
N ARG A 25 -5.03 -19.80 0.22
CA ARG A 25 -5.21 -20.58 -1.03
C ARG A 25 -6.15 -21.77 -0.83
N GLN A 26 -5.96 -22.52 0.22
CA GLN A 26 -6.83 -23.66 0.57
C GLN A 26 -8.27 -23.21 0.87
N ALA A 27 -8.46 -22.01 1.41
CA ALA A 27 -9.77 -21.40 1.60
C ALA A 27 -10.38 -20.80 0.32
N GLY A 28 -9.69 -20.89 -0.84
CA GLY A 28 -10.19 -20.45 -2.12
C GLY A 28 -9.86 -18.96 -2.44
N VAL A 29 -8.87 -18.36 -1.76
CA VAL A 29 -8.32 -17.06 -2.15
C VAL A 29 -7.37 -17.27 -3.32
N GLU A 30 -7.65 -16.65 -4.45
CA GLU A 30 -6.93 -16.82 -5.72
C GLU A 30 -5.94 -15.68 -5.98
N ALA A 31 -6.13 -14.54 -5.32
CA ALA A 31 -5.28 -13.36 -5.46
C ALA A 31 -5.34 -12.47 -4.22
N LEU A 32 -4.25 -11.79 -3.92
CA LEU A 32 -4.13 -10.78 -2.89
C LEU A 32 -3.78 -9.43 -3.51
N ILE A 33 -4.55 -8.40 -3.23
CA ILE A 33 -4.16 -7.02 -3.50
C ILE A 33 -3.43 -6.50 -2.25
N LEU A 34 -2.24 -5.97 -2.46
CA LEU A 34 -1.36 -5.49 -1.40
C LEU A 34 -1.28 -3.97 -1.41
N PRO A 35 -2.06 -3.26 -0.60
CA PRO A 35 -1.92 -1.82 -0.46
C PRO A 35 -0.59 -1.45 0.21
N ASP A 36 0.04 -0.38 -0.28
CA ASP A 36 1.26 0.18 0.31
C ASP A 36 0.93 0.98 1.58
N ILE A 37 1.85 1.04 2.52
CA ILE A 37 1.70 1.82 3.77
C ILE A 37 2.62 3.04 3.71
N ASP A 38 3.94 2.81 3.59
CA ASP A 38 4.99 3.81 3.60
C ASP A 38 6.30 3.24 3.04
N SER A 39 7.35 4.08 3.01
CA SER A 39 8.66 3.66 2.50
C SER A 39 9.33 2.56 3.32
N GLU A 40 9.03 2.45 4.62
CA GLU A 40 9.65 1.43 5.50
C GLU A 40 9.16 0.03 5.18
N SER A 41 7.87 -0.12 4.88
CA SER A 41 7.24 -1.42 4.62
C SER A 41 7.25 -1.82 3.13
N ARG A 42 7.47 -0.88 2.23
CA ARG A 42 7.36 -1.04 0.78
C ARG A 42 8.28 -2.12 0.21
N ASP A 43 9.53 -2.18 0.66
CA ASP A 43 10.49 -3.18 0.17
C ASP A 43 10.03 -4.60 0.48
N ARG A 44 9.42 -4.83 1.66
CA ARG A 44 8.83 -6.12 2.03
C ARG A 44 7.67 -6.50 1.12
N MET A 45 6.82 -5.53 0.77
CA MET A 45 5.71 -5.75 -0.17
C MET A 45 6.24 -6.19 -1.53
N PHE A 46 7.21 -5.48 -2.11
CA PHE A 46 7.76 -5.82 -3.41
C PHE A 46 8.59 -7.11 -3.40
N GLN A 47 9.24 -7.45 -2.29
CA GLN A 47 9.88 -8.75 -2.13
C GLN A 47 8.84 -9.87 -2.24
N LEU A 48 7.72 -9.77 -1.53
CA LEU A 48 6.64 -10.75 -1.61
C LEU A 48 6.03 -10.85 -3.02
N VAL A 49 5.85 -9.73 -3.70
CA VAL A 49 5.39 -9.70 -5.10
C VAL A 49 6.37 -10.43 -6.02
N THR A 50 7.68 -10.28 -5.80
CA THR A 50 8.72 -10.99 -6.57
C THR A 50 8.67 -12.51 -6.33
N GLU A 51 8.38 -12.92 -5.09
CA GLU A 51 8.27 -14.35 -4.72
C GLU A 51 6.95 -14.98 -5.25
N LEU A 52 5.88 -14.19 -5.33
CA LEU A 52 4.53 -14.65 -5.69
C LEU A 52 3.88 -13.74 -6.76
N PRO A 53 4.48 -13.59 -7.96
CA PRO A 53 4.05 -12.61 -8.96
C PRO A 53 2.66 -12.86 -9.55
N ASP A 54 2.19 -14.11 -9.53
CA ASP A 54 0.88 -14.51 -10.04
C ASP A 54 -0.21 -14.55 -8.95
N TYR A 55 0.14 -14.12 -7.72
CA TYR A 55 -0.77 -14.17 -6.57
C TYR A 55 -0.88 -12.84 -5.82
N CYS A 56 0.19 -12.05 -5.79
CA CYS A 56 0.29 -10.78 -5.08
C CYS A 56 0.36 -9.60 -6.05
N PHE A 57 -0.56 -8.66 -5.90
CA PHE A 57 -0.75 -7.52 -6.80
C PHE A 57 -0.61 -6.21 -6.02
N PRO A 58 0.51 -5.47 -6.16
CA PRO A 58 0.80 -4.31 -5.34
C PRO A 58 0.05 -3.06 -5.80
N LEU A 59 -0.32 -2.23 -4.84
CA LEU A 59 -0.68 -0.83 -5.04
C LEU A 59 0.48 0.05 -4.55
N GLY A 60 0.52 1.32 -4.95
CA GLY A 60 1.49 2.28 -4.44
C GLY A 60 0.78 3.43 -3.74
N GLY A 61 1.20 3.79 -2.52
CA GLY A 61 0.54 4.86 -1.79
C GLY A 61 1.21 5.19 -0.45
N LEU A 62 0.67 6.20 0.21
CA LEU A 62 1.02 6.61 1.56
C LEU A 62 -0.23 6.55 2.42
N HIS A 63 -0.21 5.64 3.39
CA HIS A 63 -1.30 5.43 4.34
C HIS A 63 -1.55 6.70 5.18
N PRO A 64 -2.81 7.08 5.46
CA PRO A 64 -3.12 8.29 6.21
C PRO A 64 -2.44 8.36 7.58
N THR A 65 -2.31 7.25 8.31
CA THR A 65 -1.63 7.26 9.62
C THR A 65 -0.12 7.44 9.53
N SER A 66 0.51 7.17 8.39
CA SER A 66 1.94 7.42 8.16
C SER A 66 2.26 8.91 7.98
N VAL A 67 1.22 9.76 7.91
CA VAL A 67 1.32 11.23 7.95
C VAL A 67 1.39 11.75 9.38
N ASN A 68 0.76 11.03 10.32
CA ASN A 68 0.68 11.44 11.73
C ASN A 68 2.07 11.43 12.37
N ASP A 69 2.39 12.48 13.14
CA ASP A 69 3.68 12.64 13.84
C ASP A 69 4.93 12.48 12.94
N ASN A 70 4.75 12.59 11.63
CA ASN A 70 5.82 12.44 10.65
C ASN A 70 6.17 13.79 10.00
N PRO A 71 7.22 14.48 10.43
CA PRO A 71 7.61 15.77 9.84
C PRO A 71 8.10 15.62 8.38
N ARG A 72 8.37 14.39 7.93
CA ARG A 72 8.86 14.06 6.57
C ARG A 72 7.77 13.50 5.65
N TRP A 73 6.49 13.68 5.98
CA TRP A 73 5.39 13.13 5.18
C TRP A 73 5.40 13.64 3.72
N ARG A 74 5.94 14.85 3.45
CA ARG A 74 6.09 15.34 2.07
C ARG A 74 7.13 14.56 1.30
N GLU A 75 8.24 14.16 1.94
CA GLU A 75 9.25 13.30 1.33
C GLU A 75 8.69 11.90 1.03
N GLU A 76 7.86 11.37 1.92
CA GLU A 76 7.12 10.11 1.69
C GLU A 76 6.20 10.23 0.46
N LEU A 77 5.45 11.34 0.36
CA LEU A 77 4.60 11.60 -0.79
C LEU A 77 5.39 11.70 -2.10
N ASP A 78 6.55 12.39 -2.08
CA ASP A 78 7.46 12.46 -3.22
C ASP A 78 8.00 11.07 -3.61
N MET A 79 8.21 10.17 -2.64
CA MET A 79 8.60 8.78 -2.90
C MET A 79 7.48 7.98 -3.57
N VAL A 80 6.22 8.23 -3.20
CA VAL A 80 5.06 7.63 -3.90
C VAL A 80 5.01 8.10 -5.35
N GLU A 81 5.18 9.39 -5.61
CA GLU A 81 5.20 9.90 -6.99
C GLU A 81 6.30 9.25 -7.83
N ARG A 82 7.51 9.14 -7.29
CA ARG A 82 8.64 8.46 -7.97
C ARG A 82 8.35 6.98 -8.21
N LEU A 83 7.70 6.32 -7.24
CA LEU A 83 7.27 4.93 -7.38
C LEU A 83 6.30 4.76 -8.55
N LEU A 84 5.31 5.64 -8.68
CA LEU A 84 4.34 5.61 -9.78
C LEU A 84 4.98 5.90 -11.13
N GLN A 85 6.01 6.76 -11.17
CA GLN A 85 6.76 7.05 -12.40
C GLN A 85 7.61 5.88 -12.87
N ASN A 86 8.24 5.14 -11.95
CA ASN A 86 9.16 4.05 -12.27
C ASN A 86 9.06 2.91 -11.23
N PRO A 87 7.97 2.13 -11.24
CA PRO A 87 7.78 1.07 -10.27
C PRO A 87 8.69 -0.14 -10.56
N PRO A 88 9.15 -0.88 -9.52
CA PRO A 88 9.96 -2.09 -9.69
C PRO A 88 9.18 -3.25 -10.31
N SER A 89 7.86 -3.22 -10.22
CA SER A 89 6.93 -4.12 -10.90
C SER A 89 5.63 -3.38 -11.21
N LYS A 90 4.74 -3.98 -12.00
CA LYS A 90 3.45 -3.36 -12.33
C LYS A 90 2.67 -3.04 -11.07
N LEU A 91 2.23 -1.78 -10.92
CA LEU A 91 1.26 -1.35 -9.93
C LEU A 91 -0.16 -1.52 -10.49
N TYR A 92 -1.08 -1.96 -9.63
CA TYR A 92 -2.47 -2.22 -9.98
C TYR A 92 -3.42 -1.12 -9.50
N GLY A 93 -2.91 -0.14 -8.76
CA GLY A 93 -3.67 1.00 -8.28
C GLY A 93 -2.86 1.92 -7.39
N VAL A 94 -3.49 2.97 -6.88
CA VAL A 94 -2.97 3.85 -5.84
C VAL A 94 -3.68 3.53 -4.52
N GLY A 95 -2.92 3.16 -3.52
CA GLY A 95 -3.45 2.76 -2.21
C GLY A 95 -2.35 2.16 -1.29
N GLU A 96 -2.58 2.17 0.02
CA GLU A 96 -3.79 2.63 0.71
C GLU A 96 -3.82 4.14 0.84
N ILE A 97 -4.93 4.77 0.51
CA ILE A 97 -5.11 6.21 0.65
C ILE A 97 -6.42 6.52 1.37
N GLY A 98 -6.50 7.64 2.05
CA GLY A 98 -7.74 8.01 2.74
C GLY A 98 -7.53 9.02 3.86
N LEU A 99 -8.50 9.05 4.76
CA LEU A 99 -8.46 9.81 6.01
C LEU A 99 -8.67 8.84 7.17
N ASP A 100 -7.75 8.83 8.12
CA ASP A 100 -7.86 8.08 9.36
C ASP A 100 -7.71 9.01 10.55
N LEU A 101 -8.83 9.31 11.21
CA LEU A 101 -8.91 10.21 12.36
C LEU A 101 -9.15 9.44 13.67
N TYR A 102 -9.02 8.11 13.63
CA TYR A 102 -9.22 7.28 14.81
C TYR A 102 -8.14 7.54 15.88
N TRP A 103 -6.88 7.58 15.45
CA TRP A 103 -5.74 7.75 16.36
C TRP A 103 -5.50 9.21 16.74
N SER A 104 -5.68 10.15 15.80
CA SER A 104 -5.51 11.57 16.01
C SER A 104 -6.31 12.39 15.00
N ARG A 105 -6.82 13.55 15.41
CA ARG A 105 -7.43 14.55 14.52
C ARG A 105 -6.49 15.71 14.21
N ASP A 106 -5.31 15.73 14.81
CA ASP A 106 -4.39 16.87 14.74
C ASP A 106 -3.78 17.02 13.34
N TYR A 107 -3.71 15.91 12.59
CA TYR A 107 -3.12 15.85 11.24
C TYR A 107 -4.15 15.82 10.10
N TYR A 108 -5.38 16.21 10.38
CA TYR A 108 -6.45 16.19 9.37
C TYR A 108 -6.12 16.98 8.11
N LYS A 109 -5.47 18.15 8.27
CA LYS A 109 -5.10 19.00 7.12
C LYS A 109 -4.04 18.34 6.25
N GLU A 110 -3.02 17.76 6.89
CA GLU A 110 -1.93 17.06 6.23
C GLU A 110 -2.43 15.80 5.53
N GLN A 111 -3.24 14.99 6.20
CA GLN A 111 -3.87 13.80 5.59
C GLN A 111 -4.72 14.17 4.37
N ARG A 112 -5.48 15.27 4.45
CA ARG A 112 -6.31 15.77 3.35
C ARG A 112 -5.47 16.24 2.15
N GLU A 113 -4.34 16.92 2.40
CA GLU A 113 -3.38 17.32 1.38
C GLU A 113 -2.79 16.11 0.67
N VAL A 114 -2.37 15.10 1.44
CA VAL A 114 -1.80 13.84 0.94
C VAL A 114 -2.83 13.05 0.13
N LEU A 115 -4.06 12.94 0.63
CA LEU A 115 -5.14 12.26 -0.09
C LEU A 115 -5.42 12.92 -1.44
N HIS A 116 -5.54 14.26 -1.46
CA HIS A 116 -5.79 15.01 -2.69
C HIS A 116 -4.68 14.79 -3.73
N ALA A 117 -3.42 14.89 -3.30
CA ALA A 117 -2.29 14.67 -4.19
C ALA A 117 -2.29 13.25 -4.78
N GLN A 118 -2.58 12.23 -3.97
CA GLN A 118 -2.62 10.85 -4.44
C GLN A 118 -3.82 10.56 -5.36
N LEU A 119 -4.95 11.22 -5.17
CA LEU A 119 -6.07 11.15 -6.11
C LEU A 119 -5.71 11.78 -7.46
N GLU A 120 -4.98 12.91 -7.47
CA GLU A 120 -4.47 13.51 -8.71
C GLU A 120 -3.47 12.59 -9.42
N MET A 121 -2.56 11.94 -8.66
CA MET A 121 -1.63 10.94 -9.21
C MET A 121 -2.40 9.76 -9.83
N ALA A 122 -3.44 9.25 -9.15
CA ALA A 122 -4.25 8.15 -9.67
C ALA A 122 -4.91 8.51 -11.01
N LEU A 123 -5.44 9.74 -11.14
CA LEU A 123 -5.98 10.25 -12.39
C LEU A 123 -4.89 10.38 -13.48
N GLN A 124 -3.72 10.92 -13.12
CA GLN A 124 -2.61 11.10 -14.06
C GLN A 124 -2.11 9.78 -14.65
N TYR A 125 -2.06 8.72 -13.84
CA TYR A 125 -1.55 7.41 -14.24
C TYR A 125 -2.65 6.43 -14.68
N ASP A 126 -3.92 6.87 -14.73
CA ASP A 126 -5.08 6.04 -15.06
C ASP A 126 -5.15 4.76 -14.21
N LEU A 127 -4.99 4.92 -12.89
CA LEU A 127 -5.00 3.84 -11.91
C LEU A 127 -6.24 3.93 -11.00
N PRO A 128 -6.84 2.80 -10.64
CA PRO A 128 -7.88 2.77 -9.60
C PRO A 128 -7.29 3.12 -8.23
N VAL A 129 -8.16 3.43 -7.27
CA VAL A 129 -7.78 3.77 -5.90
C VAL A 129 -8.37 2.78 -4.88
N ALA A 130 -7.66 2.59 -3.77
CA ALA A 130 -8.12 1.80 -2.62
C ALA A 130 -7.78 2.51 -1.30
#